data_a3844b9cd241ba4d57fea59ef0348823
#
_entry.id   a3844b9cd241ba4d57fea59ef0348823
#
_cell.length_a   1.000
_cell.length_b   1.000
_cell.length_c   1.000
_cell.angle_alpha   90.00
_cell.angle_beta   90.00
_cell.angle_gamma   90.00
#
_symmetry.space_group_name_H-M   'P 1'
#
loop_
_entity.id
_entity.type
_entity.pdbx_description
1 polymer ?
#
loop_
_entity_poly.entity_id
_entity_poly.type
_entity_poly.pdbx_seq_one_letter_code
_entity_poly.pdbx_strand_id
1 'polypeptide(L)'
;MGSGQSGVSAPQVLTPQPENSLPSTKLETFTGTPSAAVLAQLKAAGIRTLFHTNTSGFVPFWEAIYKDGDVQVINMTHEGQAVAAAAGYTMASRKLGFFFGSHVGIFNALSNIYCAWKDRVPLLVTFSGGGLAEQGKDSFESWDNVLGPTQPFTMWTATLLPEDMTSVLRRAMKFAFGPPGGPVTLNWGAGGPQQIKAPIYNIDLAEMRYKPRAQPDLIERAAQWLVEAQNPLFVVGSEIGVEGAYKEIRALAEKLSVPVAETIHSLYANFPNDHPLFLGELQAQRYPREHDLLISFGESFTAGNEDDRGLMGPDRPIVQISHDPNTLGRSIVPDLSILSEVRTAIGDLSDAVDAMLTNDRMARIRTSRLAEISAFTTQLKQSREIALRARFDDSPLTWERVGYELEKALDTDAVIVPELGTEYYKLLRQLKLGGANKQKIGRTKGDALGWGLAAAFGVNIALPERQIVALQGDGGFLFGQSETLWSIARYEAPMLIVIMNNHLYNESRDRNMLNGGLLYEAGKDFNGYLGAPNVEFTKIAEAYGLKGEKVKTASELPAALQRSMKIMRDGKAVVLDIEIAPDGPSLSQPTWYQRYSLADVRKKRLNA
;
A
#
# COMPACT_ATOMS: atom_id res chain seq x y z
N MET A 1 -58.99 -60.93 20.76
CA MET A 1 -59.10 -60.51 19.35
C MET A 1 -59.05 -59.00 19.32
N GLY A 2 -58.01 -58.43 18.89
CA GLY A 2 -57.83 -57.00 18.75
C GLY A 2 -56.51 -56.74 18.03
N SER A 3 -56.61 -56.55 16.77
CA SER A 3 -55.50 -56.30 15.87
C SER A 3 -54.96 -54.89 16.00
N GLY A 4 -53.74 -54.79 16.48
CA GLY A 4 -52.98 -53.51 16.44
C GLY A 4 -52.41 -53.29 15.03
N GLN A 5 -52.85 -52.24 14.36
CA GLN A 5 -52.20 -51.71 13.17
C GLN A 5 -51.15 -50.68 13.58
N SER A 6 -49.90 -51.02 13.38
CA SER A 6 -48.75 -50.07 13.42
C SER A 6 -48.75 -49.25 12.15
N GLY A 7 -49.16 -47.99 12.25
CA GLY A 7 -49.03 -47.03 11.15
C GLY A 7 -47.56 -46.58 11.01
N VAL A 8 -46.91 -47.04 9.94
CA VAL A 8 -45.65 -46.48 9.46
C VAL A 8 -46.02 -45.19 8.74
N SER A 9 -45.64 -44.03 9.34
CA SER A 9 -45.75 -42.74 8.65
C SER A 9 -44.80 -42.71 7.48
N ALA A 10 -45.34 -42.41 6.29
CA ALA A 10 -44.56 -42.17 5.09
C ALA A 10 -43.58 -41.01 5.30
N PRO A 11 -42.38 -41.05 4.71
CA PRO A 11 -41.43 -39.96 4.80
C PRO A 11 -42.04 -38.66 4.22
N GLN A 12 -42.07 -37.60 5.01
CA GLN A 12 -42.43 -36.28 4.53
C GLN A 12 -41.44 -35.89 3.40
N VAL A 13 -41.95 -35.77 2.17
CA VAL A 13 -41.24 -35.13 1.09
C VAL A 13 -41.03 -33.67 1.51
N LEU A 14 -39.78 -33.32 1.79
CA LEU A 14 -39.38 -31.95 1.97
C LEU A 14 -39.66 -31.21 0.65
N THR A 15 -40.73 -30.43 0.63
CA THR A 15 -40.95 -29.46 -0.45
C THR A 15 -39.76 -28.52 -0.45
N PRO A 16 -39.06 -28.29 -1.59
CA PRO A 16 -38.01 -27.31 -1.67
C PRO A 16 -38.61 -25.97 -1.30
N GLN A 17 -38.00 -25.28 -0.34
CA GLN A 17 -38.29 -23.86 -0.12
C GLN A 17 -37.98 -23.11 -1.41
N PRO A 18 -38.92 -22.33 -1.95
CA PRO A 18 -38.61 -21.45 -3.06
C PRO A 18 -37.78 -20.30 -2.49
N GLU A 19 -36.66 -20.04 -3.07
CA GLU A 19 -35.80 -18.87 -2.93
C GLU A 19 -34.34 -19.23 -2.63
N ASN A 20 -33.73 -19.92 -3.57
CA ASN A 20 -32.41 -19.61 -4.03
C ASN A 20 -32.48 -19.59 -5.55
N SER A 21 -33.09 -18.55 -6.10
CA SER A 21 -32.91 -18.25 -7.52
C SER A 21 -31.42 -18.02 -7.72
N LEU A 22 -30.77 -18.89 -8.50
CA LEU A 22 -29.42 -18.66 -8.95
C LEU A 22 -29.34 -17.22 -9.46
N PRO A 23 -28.36 -16.41 -9.00
CA PRO A 23 -28.23 -15.05 -9.48
C PRO A 23 -28.13 -15.13 -11.00
N SER A 24 -29.12 -14.57 -11.69
CA SER A 24 -29.05 -14.50 -13.14
C SER A 24 -27.89 -13.58 -13.46
N THR A 25 -26.78 -14.11 -13.97
CA THR A 25 -25.80 -13.33 -14.70
C THR A 25 -26.51 -12.74 -15.90
N LYS A 26 -27.16 -11.59 -15.71
CA LYS A 26 -27.78 -10.90 -16.83
C LYS A 26 -26.65 -10.44 -17.75
N LEU A 27 -26.47 -11.18 -18.80
CA LEU A 27 -25.68 -10.79 -19.94
C LEU A 27 -26.56 -9.80 -20.73
N GLU A 28 -26.17 -8.54 -20.75
CA GLU A 28 -26.84 -7.52 -21.54
C GLU A 28 -26.14 -7.37 -22.89
N THR A 29 -26.91 -7.27 -23.96
CA THR A 29 -26.35 -6.95 -25.27
C THR A 29 -26.29 -5.44 -25.43
N PHE A 30 -25.09 -4.91 -25.51
CA PHE A 30 -24.83 -3.50 -25.78
C PHE A 30 -24.68 -3.28 -27.29
N THR A 31 -25.24 -2.18 -27.80
CA THR A 31 -25.02 -1.74 -29.18
C THR A 31 -24.50 -0.30 -29.14
N GLY A 32 -23.34 -0.05 -29.70
CA GLY A 32 -22.70 1.26 -29.68
C GLY A 32 -21.26 1.20 -30.20
N THR A 33 -20.51 2.28 -29.99
CA THR A 33 -19.09 2.31 -30.36
C THR A 33 -18.24 1.43 -29.43
N PRO A 34 -17.06 0.96 -29.87
CA PRO A 34 -16.15 0.18 -29.02
C PRO A 34 -15.82 0.88 -27.69
N SER A 35 -15.54 2.16 -27.73
CA SER A 35 -15.27 2.96 -26.52
C SER A 35 -16.44 3.02 -25.56
N ALA A 36 -17.66 3.14 -26.08
CA ALA A 36 -18.87 3.13 -25.25
C ALA A 36 -19.13 1.73 -24.63
N ALA A 37 -18.79 0.65 -25.34
CA ALA A 37 -18.87 -0.71 -24.79
C ALA A 37 -17.86 -0.91 -23.64
N VAL A 38 -16.64 -0.40 -23.76
CA VAL A 38 -15.65 -0.42 -22.66
C VAL A 38 -16.18 0.34 -21.45
N LEU A 39 -16.73 1.55 -21.66
CA LEU A 39 -17.29 2.35 -20.55
C LEU A 39 -18.45 1.62 -19.87
N ALA A 40 -19.36 1.03 -20.64
CA ALA A 40 -20.46 0.24 -20.12
C ALA A 40 -19.97 -0.96 -19.29
N GLN A 41 -18.92 -1.66 -19.75
CA GLN A 41 -18.33 -2.77 -19.00
C GLN A 41 -17.64 -2.33 -17.72
N LEU A 42 -16.92 -1.20 -17.72
CA LEU A 42 -16.32 -0.61 -16.51
C LEU A 42 -17.40 -0.28 -15.47
N LYS A 43 -18.48 0.36 -15.91
CA LYS A 43 -19.62 0.72 -15.04
C LYS A 43 -20.34 -0.51 -14.49
N ALA A 44 -20.53 -1.55 -15.29
CA ALA A 44 -21.14 -2.82 -14.87
C ALA A 44 -20.30 -3.54 -13.79
N ALA A 45 -18.97 -3.28 -13.76
CA ALA A 45 -18.06 -3.75 -12.71
C ALA A 45 -17.91 -2.76 -11.53
N GLY A 46 -18.71 -1.70 -11.48
CA GLY A 46 -18.67 -0.71 -10.39
C GLY A 46 -17.51 0.29 -10.49
N ILE A 47 -16.77 0.33 -11.61
CA ILE A 47 -15.66 1.26 -11.82
C ILE A 47 -16.23 2.57 -12.38
N ARG A 48 -16.17 3.65 -11.59
CA ARG A 48 -16.68 4.98 -11.95
C ARG A 48 -15.67 6.10 -11.75
N THR A 49 -14.52 5.83 -11.14
CA THR A 49 -13.41 6.78 -11.00
C THR A 49 -12.31 6.37 -11.96
N LEU A 50 -11.97 7.26 -12.90
CA LEU A 50 -11.02 7.01 -13.98
C LEU A 50 -9.88 8.00 -13.88
N PHE A 51 -8.65 7.50 -13.77
CA PHE A 51 -7.44 8.33 -13.77
C PHE A 51 -6.87 8.40 -15.18
N HIS A 52 -6.38 9.57 -15.57
CA HIS A 52 -5.77 9.72 -16.88
C HIS A 52 -4.69 10.79 -16.94
N THR A 53 -3.89 10.72 -17.98
CA THR A 53 -3.01 11.81 -18.43
C THR A 53 -3.41 12.29 -19.81
N ASN A 54 -2.82 13.39 -20.27
CA ASN A 54 -3.09 13.93 -21.59
C ASN A 54 -2.82 12.89 -22.69
N THR A 55 -3.82 12.65 -23.53
CA THR A 55 -3.69 11.75 -24.67
C THR A 55 -4.75 12.06 -25.74
N SER A 56 -4.33 12.09 -26.99
CA SER A 56 -5.20 12.28 -28.16
C SER A 56 -5.81 10.95 -28.66
N GLY A 57 -5.22 9.81 -28.28
CA GLY A 57 -5.66 8.50 -28.77
C GLY A 57 -7.03 8.03 -28.26
N PHE A 58 -7.64 8.73 -27.30
CA PHE A 58 -8.90 8.35 -26.65
C PHE A 58 -10.08 9.26 -26.98
N VAL A 59 -10.06 10.04 -28.05
CA VAL A 59 -11.20 10.93 -28.41
C VAL A 59 -12.55 10.21 -28.42
N PRO A 60 -12.72 9.01 -29.03
CA PRO A 60 -13.99 8.30 -28.96
C PRO A 60 -14.41 7.87 -27.55
N PHE A 61 -13.44 7.67 -26.63
CA PHE A 61 -13.73 7.37 -25.24
C PHE A 61 -14.19 8.63 -24.47
N TRP A 62 -13.59 9.79 -24.75
CA TRP A 62 -14.06 11.07 -24.23
C TRP A 62 -15.49 11.38 -24.63
N GLU A 63 -15.84 11.10 -25.89
CA GLU A 63 -17.23 11.27 -26.36
C GLU A 63 -18.19 10.31 -25.64
N ALA A 64 -17.78 9.08 -25.39
CA ALA A 64 -18.58 8.11 -24.63
C ALA A 64 -18.80 8.59 -23.18
N ILE A 65 -17.75 9.06 -22.51
CA ILE A 65 -17.81 9.62 -21.15
C ILE A 65 -18.74 10.85 -21.12
N TYR A 66 -18.59 11.75 -22.09
CA TYR A 66 -19.42 12.96 -22.17
C TYR A 66 -20.91 12.64 -22.33
N LYS A 67 -21.25 11.64 -23.15
CA LYS A 67 -22.63 11.21 -23.37
C LYS A 67 -23.24 10.49 -22.17
N ASP A 68 -22.42 9.74 -21.44
CA ASP A 68 -22.85 8.94 -20.28
C ASP A 68 -23.03 9.80 -19.01
N GLY A 69 -22.09 10.70 -18.72
CA GLY A 69 -22.12 11.65 -17.61
C GLY A 69 -21.99 11.06 -16.19
N ASP A 70 -21.92 9.73 -16.04
CA ASP A 70 -21.96 9.04 -14.73
C ASP A 70 -20.58 8.41 -14.37
N VAL A 71 -19.51 9.13 -14.65
CA VAL A 71 -18.15 8.76 -14.24
C VAL A 71 -17.35 9.98 -13.83
N GLN A 72 -16.52 9.81 -12.83
CA GLN A 72 -15.58 10.83 -12.37
C GLN A 72 -14.24 10.62 -13.07
N VAL A 73 -13.75 11.65 -13.74
CA VAL A 73 -12.49 11.61 -14.46
C VAL A 73 -11.46 12.50 -13.77
N ILE A 74 -10.34 11.90 -13.38
CA ILE A 74 -9.26 12.56 -12.66
C ILE A 74 -8.09 12.78 -13.60
N ASN A 75 -7.84 14.04 -13.95
CA ASN A 75 -6.73 14.45 -14.80
C ASN A 75 -5.46 14.63 -13.96
N MET A 76 -4.39 13.96 -14.36
CA MET A 76 -3.05 14.06 -13.81
C MET A 76 -2.09 14.53 -14.90
N THR A 77 -0.94 15.09 -14.51
CA THR A 77 0.02 15.66 -15.45
C THR A 77 1.25 14.78 -15.72
N HIS A 78 1.28 13.59 -15.07
CA HIS A 78 2.37 12.61 -15.23
C HIS A 78 1.82 11.18 -15.05
N GLU A 79 2.15 10.25 -15.95
CA GLU A 79 1.59 8.89 -15.96
C GLU A 79 1.95 8.09 -14.70
N GLY A 80 3.19 8.21 -14.23
CA GLY A 80 3.61 7.57 -12.98
C GLY A 80 2.76 8.02 -11.80
N GLN A 81 2.49 9.32 -11.70
CA GLN A 81 1.66 9.88 -10.63
C GLN A 81 0.21 9.43 -10.76
N ALA A 82 -0.31 9.35 -11.98
CA ALA A 82 -1.68 8.87 -12.22
C ALA A 82 -1.86 7.39 -11.81
N VAL A 83 -0.87 6.54 -12.11
CA VAL A 83 -0.87 5.13 -11.67
C VAL A 83 -0.74 5.03 -10.14
N ALA A 84 0.10 5.85 -9.50
CA ALA A 84 0.23 5.89 -8.05
C ALA A 84 -1.07 6.37 -7.37
N ALA A 85 -1.75 7.38 -7.93
CA ALA A 85 -3.05 7.84 -7.45
C ALA A 85 -4.12 6.75 -7.58
N ALA A 86 -4.18 6.06 -8.72
CA ALA A 86 -5.08 4.92 -8.90
C ALA A 86 -4.77 3.79 -7.90
N ALA A 87 -3.50 3.54 -7.58
CA ALA A 87 -3.10 2.57 -6.55
C ALA A 87 -3.57 2.99 -5.15
N GLY A 88 -3.34 4.25 -4.75
CA GLY A 88 -3.83 4.80 -3.49
C GLY A 88 -5.36 4.70 -3.36
N TYR A 89 -6.08 5.06 -4.43
CA TYR A 89 -7.53 4.91 -4.50
C TYR A 89 -7.97 3.45 -4.28
N THR A 90 -7.32 2.51 -4.95
CA THR A 90 -7.61 1.07 -4.81
C THR A 90 -7.36 0.57 -3.40
N MET A 91 -6.22 0.91 -2.81
CA MET A 91 -5.85 0.49 -1.45
C MET A 91 -6.83 1.03 -0.40
N ALA A 92 -7.35 2.23 -0.59
CA ALA A 92 -8.29 2.85 0.34
C ALA A 92 -9.74 2.39 0.13
N SER A 93 -10.21 2.41 -1.13
CA SER A 93 -11.62 2.12 -1.48
C SER A 93 -11.94 0.63 -1.59
N ARG A 94 -10.93 -0.22 -1.78
CA ARG A 94 -11.08 -1.64 -2.15
C ARG A 94 -11.77 -1.87 -3.50
N LYS A 95 -11.87 -0.82 -4.31
CA LYS A 95 -12.37 -0.87 -5.69
C LYS A 95 -11.20 -0.97 -6.66
N LEU A 96 -11.45 -1.52 -7.83
CA LEU A 96 -10.44 -1.63 -8.88
C LEU A 96 -10.11 -0.26 -9.47
N GLY A 97 -8.86 0.17 -9.39
CA GLY A 97 -8.37 1.40 -10.00
C GLY A 97 -8.22 1.25 -11.52
N PHE A 98 -8.58 2.28 -12.25
CA PHE A 98 -8.47 2.32 -13.70
C PHE A 98 -7.68 3.54 -14.16
N PHE A 99 -6.64 3.32 -14.94
CA PHE A 99 -5.83 4.35 -15.58
C PHE A 99 -5.83 4.19 -17.10
N PHE A 100 -5.87 5.30 -17.83
CA PHE A 100 -5.66 5.33 -19.27
C PHE A 100 -4.77 6.51 -19.69
N GLY A 101 -3.87 6.25 -20.62
CA GLY A 101 -2.90 7.24 -21.10
C GLY A 101 -2.29 6.88 -22.44
N SER A 102 -1.39 7.73 -22.94
CA SER A 102 -0.62 7.46 -24.16
C SER A 102 0.33 6.28 -23.97
N HIS A 103 0.56 5.49 -25.02
CA HIS A 103 1.47 4.34 -24.95
C HIS A 103 2.94 4.76 -24.66
N VAL A 104 3.38 5.92 -25.09
CA VAL A 104 4.69 6.48 -24.70
C VAL A 104 4.78 6.71 -23.19
N GLY A 105 3.66 7.00 -22.54
CA GLY A 105 3.55 7.15 -21.10
C GLY A 105 3.83 5.86 -20.30
N ILE A 106 3.91 4.69 -20.96
CA ILE A 106 4.35 3.43 -20.32
C ILE A 106 5.68 3.64 -19.59
N PHE A 107 6.64 4.30 -20.22
CA PHE A 107 7.97 4.49 -19.64
C PHE A 107 7.93 5.36 -18.38
N ASN A 108 7.08 6.39 -18.35
CA ASN A 108 6.86 7.21 -17.17
C ASN A 108 6.10 6.46 -16.07
N ALA A 109 5.18 5.57 -16.44
CA ALA A 109 4.34 4.82 -15.52
C ALA A 109 5.04 3.59 -14.91
N LEU A 110 6.10 3.08 -15.54
CA LEU A 110 6.67 1.76 -15.27
C LEU A 110 7.11 1.59 -13.82
N SER A 111 7.70 2.60 -13.19
CA SER A 111 8.11 2.55 -11.78
C SER A 111 6.91 2.30 -10.84
N ASN A 112 5.78 2.97 -11.08
CA ASN A 112 4.59 2.83 -10.25
C ASN A 112 3.73 1.60 -10.61
N ILE A 113 3.82 1.10 -11.85
CA ILE A 113 3.30 -0.24 -12.21
C ILE A 113 4.09 -1.32 -11.46
N TYR A 114 5.42 -1.19 -11.38
CA TYR A 114 6.27 -2.08 -10.60
C TYR A 114 5.90 -2.04 -9.10
N CYS A 115 5.69 -0.85 -8.51
CA CYS A 115 5.23 -0.71 -7.13
C CYS A 115 3.89 -1.45 -6.92
N ALA A 116 2.91 -1.22 -7.78
CA ALA A 116 1.62 -1.90 -7.69
C ALA A 116 1.74 -3.43 -7.82
N TRP A 117 2.62 -3.93 -8.70
CA TRP A 117 2.90 -5.35 -8.83
C TRP A 117 3.55 -5.94 -7.60
N LYS A 118 4.53 -5.24 -7.03
CA LYS A 118 5.25 -5.67 -5.83
C LYS A 118 4.32 -5.75 -4.62
N ASP A 119 3.37 -4.83 -4.53
CA ASP A 119 2.40 -4.69 -3.44
C ASP A 119 1.09 -5.46 -3.70
N ARG A 120 0.96 -6.12 -4.85
CA ARG A 120 -0.27 -6.83 -5.26
C ARG A 120 -1.51 -5.92 -5.27
N VAL A 121 -1.33 -4.66 -5.69
CA VAL A 121 -2.44 -3.70 -5.79
C VAL A 121 -3.21 -3.91 -7.09
N PRO A 122 -4.52 -4.24 -7.04
CA PRO A 122 -5.35 -4.42 -8.23
C PRO A 122 -5.48 -3.13 -9.05
N LEU A 123 -5.02 -3.15 -10.31
CA LEU A 123 -5.15 -2.04 -11.24
C LEU A 123 -5.44 -2.52 -12.65
N LEU A 124 -6.24 -1.77 -13.39
CA LEU A 124 -6.29 -1.82 -14.84
C LEU A 124 -5.53 -0.60 -15.40
N VAL A 125 -4.42 -0.84 -16.05
CA VAL A 125 -3.57 0.19 -16.63
C VAL A 125 -3.66 0.06 -18.15
N THR A 126 -4.26 1.05 -18.81
CA THR A 126 -4.52 1.00 -20.24
C THR A 126 -3.74 2.08 -20.99
N PHE A 127 -3.17 1.68 -22.12
CA PHE A 127 -2.42 2.58 -22.97
C PHE A 127 -2.98 2.54 -24.40
N SER A 128 -3.06 3.72 -25.02
CA SER A 128 -3.38 3.81 -26.43
C SER A 128 -2.17 3.37 -27.25
N GLY A 129 -2.21 2.19 -27.83
CA GLY A 129 -1.19 1.75 -28.78
C GLY A 129 -1.55 2.07 -30.23
N GLY A 130 -0.56 2.08 -31.10
CA GLY A 130 -0.78 2.11 -32.54
C GLY A 130 -1.71 0.99 -32.99
N GLY A 131 -2.55 1.24 -33.99
CA GLY A 131 -3.45 0.23 -34.52
C GLY A 131 -2.70 -0.99 -35.08
N LEU A 132 -3.39 -2.14 -35.20
CA LEU A 132 -2.81 -3.35 -35.80
C LEU A 132 -2.16 -3.07 -37.18
N ALA A 133 -2.67 -2.08 -37.90
CA ALA A 133 -2.15 -1.67 -39.20
C ALA A 133 -0.75 -1.02 -39.14
N GLU A 134 -0.29 -0.60 -37.96
CA GLU A 134 1.00 0.03 -37.72
C GLU A 134 2.05 -0.97 -37.20
N GLN A 135 1.65 -2.17 -36.82
CA GLN A 135 2.60 -3.19 -36.36
C GLN A 135 3.59 -3.57 -37.46
N GLY A 136 4.87 -3.61 -37.08
CA GLY A 136 5.96 -3.89 -38.01
C GLY A 136 6.33 -2.70 -38.92
N LYS A 137 5.82 -1.49 -38.61
CA LYS A 137 6.17 -0.25 -39.28
C LYS A 137 6.79 0.73 -38.30
N ASP A 138 7.73 1.54 -38.80
CA ASP A 138 8.26 2.67 -38.05
C ASP A 138 7.25 3.82 -38.11
N SER A 139 6.38 3.92 -37.13
CA SER A 139 5.40 4.99 -37.00
C SER A 139 5.63 5.84 -35.76
N PHE A 140 5.12 7.08 -35.79
CA PHE A 140 5.28 8.03 -34.69
C PHE A 140 4.79 7.44 -33.36
N GLU A 141 5.61 7.53 -32.32
CA GLU A 141 5.31 6.99 -30.97
C GLU A 141 5.04 5.48 -30.93
N SER A 142 5.59 4.66 -31.83
CA SER A 142 5.29 3.23 -31.94
C SER A 142 6.53 2.35 -31.82
N TRP A 143 6.32 1.11 -31.39
CA TRP A 143 7.31 0.03 -31.39
C TRP A 143 6.60 -1.34 -31.43
N ASP A 144 7.30 -2.39 -31.84
CA ASP A 144 6.69 -3.68 -32.17
C ASP A 144 5.95 -4.36 -31.01
N ASN A 145 6.47 -4.28 -29.80
CA ASN A 145 5.89 -4.90 -28.61
C ASN A 145 5.49 -3.84 -27.56
N VAL A 146 4.37 -3.17 -27.81
CA VAL A 146 3.90 -2.04 -26.99
C VAL A 146 3.82 -2.38 -25.50
N LEU A 147 3.37 -3.56 -25.13
CA LEU A 147 3.23 -3.99 -23.73
C LEU A 147 4.49 -4.67 -23.16
N GLY A 148 5.51 -4.92 -23.99
CA GLY A 148 6.74 -5.58 -23.58
C GLY A 148 7.38 -5.02 -22.32
N PRO A 149 7.52 -3.68 -22.18
CA PRO A 149 8.12 -3.08 -20.99
C PRO A 149 7.38 -3.41 -19.68
N THR A 150 6.07 -3.64 -19.72
CA THR A 150 5.24 -3.91 -18.52
C THR A 150 5.11 -5.39 -18.19
N GLN A 151 5.38 -6.30 -19.14
CA GLN A 151 5.19 -7.75 -18.97
C GLN A 151 5.82 -8.33 -17.69
N PRO A 152 7.04 -7.94 -17.26
CA PRO A 152 7.64 -8.47 -16.05
C PRO A 152 6.92 -8.04 -14.76
N PHE A 153 6.14 -6.97 -14.80
CA PHE A 153 5.55 -6.30 -13.64
C PHE A 153 4.02 -6.23 -13.71
N THR A 154 3.41 -7.19 -14.37
CA THR A 154 1.95 -7.25 -14.51
C THR A 154 1.45 -8.68 -14.38
N MET A 155 0.23 -8.84 -13.91
CA MET A 155 -0.40 -10.16 -13.77
C MET A 155 -0.82 -10.73 -15.12
N TRP A 156 -1.13 -9.87 -16.06
CA TRP A 156 -1.54 -10.24 -17.43
C TRP A 156 -1.49 -9.03 -18.36
N THR A 157 -1.24 -9.29 -19.63
CA THR A 157 -1.28 -8.27 -20.70
C THR A 157 -2.19 -8.73 -21.83
N ALA A 158 -2.89 -7.79 -22.45
CA ALA A 158 -3.70 -8.07 -23.65
C ALA A 158 -3.91 -6.80 -24.49
N THR A 159 -4.28 -6.99 -25.75
CA THR A 159 -4.80 -5.93 -26.62
C THR A 159 -6.31 -6.02 -26.68
N LEU A 160 -7.00 -4.90 -26.48
CA LEU A 160 -8.46 -4.79 -26.64
C LEU A 160 -8.78 -4.58 -28.12
N LEU A 161 -9.40 -5.57 -28.73
CA LEU A 161 -9.90 -5.49 -30.10
C LEU A 161 -11.43 -5.27 -30.11
N PRO A 162 -11.98 -4.53 -31.07
CA PRO A 162 -13.42 -4.23 -31.11
C PRO A 162 -14.34 -5.45 -31.00
N GLU A 163 -13.90 -6.59 -31.52
CA GLU A 163 -14.70 -7.82 -31.60
C GLU A 163 -14.93 -8.49 -30.25
N ASP A 164 -13.97 -8.35 -29.29
CA ASP A 164 -14.00 -9.10 -28.03
C ASP A 164 -13.63 -8.28 -26.79
N MET A 165 -13.50 -6.97 -26.92
CA MET A 165 -12.93 -6.07 -25.89
C MET A 165 -13.60 -6.20 -24.51
N THR A 166 -14.90 -6.37 -24.44
CA THR A 166 -15.61 -6.53 -23.16
C THR A 166 -15.31 -7.86 -22.48
N SER A 167 -15.14 -8.94 -23.25
CA SER A 167 -14.74 -10.26 -22.75
C SER A 167 -13.29 -10.24 -22.25
N VAL A 168 -12.40 -9.58 -23.00
CA VAL A 168 -10.99 -9.40 -22.62
C VAL A 168 -10.90 -8.53 -21.36
N LEU A 169 -11.67 -7.43 -21.30
CA LEU A 169 -11.71 -6.54 -20.13
C LEU A 169 -12.22 -7.28 -18.88
N ARG A 170 -13.28 -8.09 -19.00
CA ARG A 170 -13.75 -8.96 -17.91
C ARG A 170 -12.65 -9.91 -17.43
N ARG A 171 -11.89 -10.51 -18.34
CA ARG A 171 -10.77 -11.39 -18.00
C ARG A 171 -9.64 -10.60 -17.31
N ALA A 172 -9.34 -9.40 -17.77
CA ALA A 172 -8.39 -8.49 -17.15
C ALA A 172 -8.77 -8.18 -15.69
N MET A 173 -10.05 -7.85 -15.43
CA MET A 173 -10.57 -7.61 -14.09
C MET A 173 -10.38 -8.83 -13.17
N LYS A 174 -10.61 -10.06 -13.69
CA LYS A 174 -10.37 -11.29 -12.94
C LYS A 174 -8.89 -11.43 -12.52
N PHE A 175 -7.95 -11.18 -13.44
CA PHE A 175 -6.53 -11.27 -13.12
C PHE A 175 -6.06 -10.16 -12.18
N ALA A 176 -6.62 -8.94 -12.34
CA ALA A 176 -6.28 -7.84 -11.46
C ALA A 176 -6.78 -8.06 -10.02
N PHE A 177 -8.01 -8.54 -9.85
CA PHE A 177 -8.69 -8.59 -8.55
C PHE A 177 -8.65 -9.96 -7.86
N GLY A 178 -8.47 -11.05 -8.61
CA GLY A 178 -8.34 -12.40 -8.06
C GLY A 178 -6.99 -12.60 -7.34
N PRO A 179 -6.94 -13.38 -6.24
CA PRO A 179 -5.67 -13.67 -5.56
C PRO A 179 -4.64 -14.33 -6.50
N PRO A 180 -3.38 -13.89 -6.45
CA PRO A 180 -2.82 -12.86 -5.57
C PRO A 180 -3.15 -11.43 -5.98
N GLY A 181 -3.75 -11.19 -7.16
CA GLY A 181 -4.08 -9.88 -7.69
C GLY A 181 -2.86 -9.04 -8.09
N GLY A 182 -3.12 -7.85 -8.61
CA GLY A 182 -2.08 -6.92 -9.04
C GLY A 182 -2.43 -6.15 -10.31
N PRO A 183 -1.51 -5.36 -10.87
CA PRO A 183 -1.78 -4.61 -12.09
C PRO A 183 -1.92 -5.53 -13.30
N VAL A 184 -2.84 -5.17 -14.19
CA VAL A 184 -2.99 -5.71 -15.54
C VAL A 184 -2.78 -4.58 -16.51
N THR A 185 -1.96 -4.78 -17.54
CA THR A 185 -1.73 -3.75 -18.57
C THR A 185 -2.37 -4.15 -19.89
N LEU A 186 -3.07 -3.18 -20.48
CA LEU A 186 -3.82 -3.37 -21.70
C LEU A 186 -3.39 -2.37 -22.77
N ASN A 187 -3.20 -2.86 -23.98
CA ASN A 187 -3.09 -2.01 -25.16
C ASN A 187 -4.49 -1.80 -25.72
N TRP A 188 -4.90 -0.55 -25.88
CA TRP A 188 -6.23 -0.24 -26.36
C TRP A 188 -6.23 1.01 -27.24
N GLY A 189 -6.57 0.82 -28.50
CA GLY A 189 -7.03 1.92 -29.34
C GLY A 189 -8.50 2.21 -29.03
N ALA A 190 -8.86 3.49 -28.92
CA ALA A 190 -10.23 3.87 -28.59
C ALA A 190 -11.29 3.37 -29.62
N GLY A 191 -10.83 2.75 -30.67
CA GLY A 191 -11.65 2.27 -31.78
C GLY A 191 -12.17 3.41 -32.66
N GLY A 192 -12.78 3.05 -33.78
CA GLY A 192 -13.43 4.00 -34.69
C GLY A 192 -14.92 4.22 -34.34
N PRO A 193 -15.63 4.97 -35.18
CA PRO A 193 -17.05 5.26 -35.00
C PRO A 193 -17.98 4.10 -35.36
N GLN A 194 -17.44 2.94 -35.79
CA GLN A 194 -18.25 1.78 -36.16
C GLN A 194 -19.12 1.30 -35.00
N GLN A 195 -20.32 0.86 -35.34
CA GLN A 195 -21.22 0.24 -34.36
C GLN A 195 -20.87 -1.23 -34.18
N ILE A 196 -20.72 -1.66 -32.95
CA ILE A 196 -20.53 -3.06 -32.56
C ILE A 196 -21.68 -3.54 -31.68
N LYS A 197 -21.88 -4.85 -31.66
CA LYS A 197 -22.67 -5.52 -30.62
C LYS A 197 -21.72 -6.26 -29.71
N ALA A 198 -21.74 -5.95 -28.42
CA ALA A 198 -20.87 -6.53 -27.42
C ALA A 198 -21.68 -7.03 -26.21
N PRO A 199 -21.30 -8.16 -25.60
CA PRO A 199 -21.88 -8.58 -24.33
C PRO A 199 -21.34 -7.67 -23.21
N ILE A 200 -22.22 -7.19 -22.34
CA ILE A 200 -21.83 -6.55 -21.07
C ILE A 200 -22.07 -7.55 -19.95
N TYR A 201 -21.01 -7.82 -19.22
CA TYR A 201 -21.02 -8.74 -18.10
C TYR A 201 -21.27 -7.96 -16.81
N ASN A 202 -22.38 -8.24 -16.14
CA ASN A 202 -22.61 -7.72 -14.81
C ASN A 202 -21.70 -8.46 -13.83
N ILE A 203 -20.68 -7.77 -13.30
CA ILE A 203 -19.61 -8.36 -12.50
C ILE A 203 -19.66 -7.77 -11.10
N ASP A 204 -19.83 -8.63 -10.10
CA ASP A 204 -19.39 -8.33 -8.77
C ASP A 204 -17.92 -8.74 -8.60
N LEU A 205 -17.03 -7.74 -8.50
CA LEU A 205 -15.60 -8.00 -8.36
C LEU A 205 -15.27 -8.72 -7.05
N ALA A 206 -16.05 -8.51 -6.00
CA ALA A 206 -15.85 -9.21 -4.73
C ALA A 206 -16.17 -10.71 -4.85
N GLU A 207 -17.22 -11.06 -5.60
CA GLU A 207 -17.59 -12.45 -5.87
C GLU A 207 -16.65 -13.14 -6.89
N MET A 208 -15.99 -12.36 -7.76
CA MET A 208 -14.96 -12.89 -8.66
C MET A 208 -13.68 -13.31 -7.94
N ARG A 209 -13.46 -12.80 -6.74
CA ARG A 209 -12.30 -13.13 -5.92
C ARG A 209 -12.50 -14.51 -5.30
N TYR A 210 -11.83 -15.54 -5.84
CA TYR A 210 -11.80 -16.83 -5.18
C TYR A 210 -11.02 -16.75 -3.86
N LYS A 211 -11.46 -17.54 -2.86
CA LYS A 211 -10.90 -17.54 -1.52
C LYS A 211 -10.31 -18.92 -1.25
N PRO A 212 -8.98 -19.09 -1.39
CA PRO A 212 -8.36 -20.37 -1.05
C PRO A 212 -8.56 -20.65 0.44
N ARG A 213 -8.85 -21.89 0.81
CA ARG A 213 -8.97 -22.35 2.19
C ARG A 213 -7.96 -23.44 2.44
N ALA A 214 -7.32 -23.39 3.59
CA ALA A 214 -6.33 -24.36 4.02
C ALA A 214 -6.89 -25.77 4.11
N GLN A 215 -6.04 -26.76 3.90
CA GLN A 215 -6.37 -28.15 4.24
C GLN A 215 -6.46 -28.28 5.77
N PRO A 216 -7.49 -28.96 6.31
CA PRO A 216 -7.74 -29.06 7.75
C PRO A 216 -6.56 -29.59 8.56
N ASP A 217 -5.85 -30.60 8.03
CA ASP A 217 -4.68 -31.21 8.70
C ASP A 217 -3.52 -30.22 8.89
N LEU A 218 -3.33 -29.28 7.95
CA LEU A 218 -2.32 -28.23 8.09
C LEU A 218 -2.69 -27.23 9.18
N ILE A 219 -3.96 -26.88 9.30
CA ILE A 219 -4.48 -26.02 10.37
C ILE A 219 -4.36 -26.72 11.74
N GLU A 220 -4.73 -28.00 11.81
CA GLU A 220 -4.62 -28.79 13.04
C GLU A 220 -3.16 -28.86 13.52
N ARG A 221 -2.21 -29.09 12.61
CA ARG A 221 -0.77 -29.09 12.95
C ARG A 221 -0.29 -27.73 13.43
N ALA A 222 -0.68 -26.65 12.75
CA ALA A 222 -0.33 -25.29 13.18
C ALA A 222 -0.95 -24.96 14.56
N ALA A 223 -2.18 -25.38 14.83
CA ALA A 223 -2.84 -25.24 16.12
C ALA A 223 -2.13 -26.02 17.22
N GLN A 224 -1.73 -27.26 16.93
CA GLN A 224 -0.98 -28.08 17.86
C GLN A 224 0.34 -27.40 18.25
N TRP A 225 1.13 -26.96 17.27
CA TRP A 225 2.38 -26.25 17.53
C TRP A 225 2.14 -24.98 18.35
N LEU A 226 1.10 -24.20 18.03
CA LEU A 226 0.76 -22.98 18.76
C LEU A 226 0.39 -23.24 20.23
N VAL A 227 -0.33 -24.33 20.50
CA VAL A 227 -0.73 -24.73 21.85
C VAL A 227 0.45 -25.25 22.67
N GLU A 228 1.41 -25.92 22.04
CA GLU A 228 2.59 -26.50 22.67
C GLU A 228 3.71 -25.48 22.88
N ALA A 229 3.80 -24.46 22.01
CA ALA A 229 4.83 -23.42 22.09
C ALA A 229 4.80 -22.68 23.43
N GLN A 230 6.00 -22.41 23.97
CA GLN A 230 6.14 -21.62 25.20
C GLN A 230 6.23 -20.12 24.88
N ASN A 231 6.84 -19.77 23.76
CA ASN A 231 7.12 -18.39 23.36
C ASN A 231 6.84 -18.15 21.86
N PRO A 232 5.60 -18.36 21.39
CA PRO A 232 5.23 -18.13 20.00
C PRO A 232 5.25 -16.64 19.63
N LEU A 233 5.44 -16.34 18.34
CA LEU A 233 5.37 -15.00 17.76
C LEU A 233 4.41 -15.01 16.56
N PHE A 234 3.51 -14.05 16.50
CA PHE A 234 2.76 -13.73 15.29
C PHE A 234 3.44 -12.61 14.53
N VAL A 235 3.64 -12.80 13.22
CA VAL A 235 4.08 -11.76 12.30
C VAL A 235 2.94 -11.44 11.35
N VAL A 236 2.48 -10.19 11.36
CA VAL A 236 1.32 -9.77 10.57
C VAL A 236 1.76 -8.93 9.39
N GLY A 237 1.24 -9.25 8.22
CA GLY A 237 1.58 -8.59 6.97
C GLY A 237 0.39 -7.95 6.26
N SER A 238 0.65 -7.43 5.06
CA SER A 238 -0.28 -6.61 4.30
C SER A 238 -1.61 -7.29 3.96
N GLU A 239 -1.65 -8.63 3.88
CA GLU A 239 -2.89 -9.36 3.58
C GLU A 239 -3.94 -9.23 4.69
N ILE A 240 -3.53 -9.00 5.96
CA ILE A 240 -4.47 -8.66 7.06
C ILE A 240 -5.29 -7.42 6.67
N GLY A 241 -4.60 -6.37 6.21
CA GLY A 241 -5.25 -5.16 5.76
C GLY A 241 -6.05 -5.36 4.48
N VAL A 242 -5.53 -6.10 3.50
CA VAL A 242 -6.22 -6.40 2.23
C VAL A 242 -7.54 -7.12 2.45
N GLU A 243 -7.59 -8.05 3.39
CA GLU A 243 -8.78 -8.86 3.70
C GLU A 243 -9.61 -8.27 4.84
N GLY A 244 -9.11 -7.22 5.51
CA GLY A 244 -9.77 -6.58 6.65
C GLY A 244 -9.87 -7.48 7.89
N ALA A 245 -8.90 -8.39 8.09
CA ALA A 245 -8.86 -9.39 9.15
C ALA A 245 -8.38 -8.85 10.51
N TYR A 246 -8.55 -7.56 10.76
CA TYR A 246 -8.03 -6.87 11.94
C TYR A 246 -8.62 -7.39 13.26
N LYS A 247 -9.93 -7.69 13.27
CA LYS A 247 -10.63 -8.18 14.47
C LYS A 247 -10.25 -9.62 14.77
N GLU A 248 -10.15 -10.43 13.76
CA GLU A 248 -9.86 -11.85 13.83
C GLU A 248 -8.43 -12.09 14.35
N ILE A 249 -7.43 -11.41 13.79
CA ILE A 249 -6.04 -11.56 14.26
C ILE A 249 -5.85 -11.03 15.69
N ARG A 250 -6.52 -9.93 16.03
CA ARG A 250 -6.50 -9.41 17.40
C ARG A 250 -7.11 -10.41 18.38
N ALA A 251 -8.28 -10.97 18.07
CA ALA A 251 -8.95 -11.94 18.91
C ALA A 251 -8.11 -13.20 19.11
N LEU A 252 -7.46 -13.72 18.05
CA LEU A 252 -6.57 -14.88 18.15
C LEU A 252 -5.34 -14.58 19.01
N ALA A 253 -4.71 -13.42 18.84
CA ALA A 253 -3.57 -13.00 19.65
C ALA A 253 -3.95 -12.87 21.14
N GLU A 254 -5.10 -12.24 21.44
CA GLU A 254 -5.62 -12.09 22.81
C GLU A 254 -6.03 -13.43 23.43
N LYS A 255 -6.54 -14.36 22.63
CA LYS A 255 -6.98 -15.71 23.10
C LYS A 255 -5.88 -16.46 23.83
N LEU A 256 -4.64 -16.39 23.34
CA LEU A 256 -3.48 -17.10 23.87
C LEU A 256 -2.36 -16.18 24.38
N SER A 257 -2.60 -14.86 24.42
CA SER A 257 -1.59 -13.85 24.73
C SER A 257 -0.32 -14.03 23.90
N VAL A 258 -0.47 -14.12 22.57
CA VAL A 258 0.67 -14.23 21.65
C VAL A 258 1.13 -12.82 21.26
N PRO A 259 2.43 -12.52 21.42
CA PRO A 259 2.98 -11.25 20.95
C PRO A 259 2.89 -11.14 19.43
N VAL A 260 2.71 -9.90 18.96
CA VAL A 260 2.53 -9.57 17.55
C VAL A 260 3.61 -8.58 17.11
N ALA A 261 4.30 -8.90 16.02
CA ALA A 261 5.21 -7.99 15.33
C ALA A 261 4.71 -7.72 13.90
N GLU A 262 5.15 -6.62 13.33
CA GLU A 262 4.85 -6.21 11.96
C GLU A 262 6.17 -5.90 11.24
N THR A 263 6.26 -6.17 9.93
CA THR A 263 7.43 -5.76 9.15
C THR A 263 7.39 -4.27 8.81
N ILE A 264 8.55 -3.66 8.61
CA ILE A 264 8.63 -2.22 8.28
C ILE A 264 7.99 -1.88 6.94
N HIS A 265 7.89 -2.86 6.03
CA HIS A 265 7.33 -2.69 4.69
C HIS A 265 5.84 -3.06 4.60
N SER A 266 5.16 -3.27 5.72
CA SER A 266 3.74 -3.53 5.72
C SER A 266 2.94 -2.34 5.19
N LEU A 267 2.01 -2.58 4.25
CA LEU A 267 1.22 -1.50 3.62
C LEU A 267 0.19 -0.88 4.55
N TYR A 268 -0.26 -1.63 5.55
CA TYR A 268 -1.30 -1.21 6.48
C TYR A 268 -0.80 -1.31 7.91
N ALA A 269 -1.45 -0.62 8.83
CA ALA A 269 -1.31 -0.87 10.26
C ALA A 269 -2.19 -2.08 10.61
N ASN A 270 -1.61 -3.28 10.54
CA ASN A 270 -2.37 -4.54 10.61
C ASN A 270 -2.75 -4.94 12.02
N PHE A 271 -2.12 -4.33 13.02
CA PHE A 271 -2.42 -4.54 14.43
C PHE A 271 -2.34 -3.20 15.19
N PRO A 272 -3.18 -2.95 16.24
CA PRO A 272 -3.08 -1.70 16.98
C PRO A 272 -1.71 -1.57 17.67
N ASN A 273 -0.96 -0.53 17.34
CA ASN A 273 0.40 -0.36 17.87
C ASN A 273 0.46 0.09 19.33
N ASP A 274 -0.66 0.49 19.91
CA ASP A 274 -0.82 0.77 21.35
C ASP A 274 -1.25 -0.44 22.17
N HIS A 275 -1.53 -1.59 21.52
CA HIS A 275 -1.95 -2.81 22.18
C HIS A 275 -0.84 -3.44 23.04
N PRO A 276 -1.14 -4.02 24.23
CA PRO A 276 -0.12 -4.64 25.08
C PRO A 276 0.66 -5.80 24.46
N LEU A 277 0.09 -6.49 23.48
CA LEU A 277 0.75 -7.58 22.77
C LEU A 277 1.59 -7.12 21.59
N PHE A 278 1.57 -5.84 21.19
CA PHE A 278 2.31 -5.35 20.04
C PHE A 278 3.76 -5.04 20.39
N LEU A 279 4.69 -5.75 19.78
CA LEU A 279 6.14 -5.58 20.00
C LEU A 279 6.74 -4.45 19.15
N GLY A 280 6.09 -4.08 18.04
CA GLY A 280 6.58 -3.12 17.07
C GLY A 280 7.06 -3.78 15.79
N GLU A 281 7.97 -3.09 15.11
CA GLU A 281 8.54 -3.57 13.85
C GLU A 281 9.54 -4.70 14.13
N LEU A 282 9.45 -5.75 13.34
CA LEU A 282 10.22 -6.98 13.55
C LEU A 282 11.74 -6.75 13.58
N GLN A 283 12.27 -5.82 12.76
CA GLN A 283 13.69 -5.49 12.74
C GLN A 283 14.15 -4.65 13.94
N ALA A 284 13.28 -3.76 14.43
CA ALA A 284 13.63 -2.80 15.46
C ALA A 284 13.48 -3.36 16.87
N GLN A 285 12.86 -4.53 17.02
CA GLN A 285 12.51 -5.08 18.31
C GLN A 285 13.19 -6.44 18.48
N ARG A 286 13.97 -6.56 19.55
CA ARG A 286 14.42 -7.85 20.03
C ARG A 286 13.54 -8.22 21.21
N TYR A 287 12.74 -9.25 21.03
CA TYR A 287 12.00 -9.82 22.13
C TYR A 287 12.99 -10.49 23.12
N PRO A 288 12.78 -10.32 24.45
CA PRO A 288 13.78 -10.79 25.43
C PRO A 288 14.01 -12.30 25.42
N ARG A 289 13.00 -13.06 25.00
CA ARG A 289 13.11 -14.51 24.78
C ARG A 289 13.31 -14.83 23.33
N GLU A 290 14.06 -15.88 23.09
CA GLU A 290 14.07 -16.54 21.80
C GLU A 290 12.71 -17.16 21.51
N HIS A 291 12.12 -16.87 20.34
CA HIS A 291 10.86 -17.49 19.93
C HIS A 291 11.07 -18.97 19.64
N ASP A 292 10.13 -19.80 20.04
CA ASP A 292 10.10 -21.23 19.76
C ASP A 292 9.11 -21.61 18.63
N LEU A 293 8.31 -20.65 18.16
CA LEU A 293 7.42 -20.78 17.01
C LEU A 293 7.15 -19.40 16.39
N LEU A 294 7.22 -19.29 15.06
CA LEU A 294 6.72 -18.14 14.33
C LEU A 294 5.53 -18.54 13.46
N ILE A 295 4.43 -17.79 13.55
CA ILE A 295 3.31 -17.90 12.61
C ILE A 295 3.15 -16.58 11.89
N SER A 296 3.35 -16.61 10.57
CA SER A 296 3.20 -15.45 9.70
C SER A 296 1.84 -15.44 9.02
N PHE A 297 1.16 -14.30 9.08
CA PHE A 297 -0.15 -14.09 8.46
C PHE A 297 -0.05 -13.03 7.36
N GLY A 298 0.05 -13.45 6.12
CA GLY A 298 0.02 -12.58 4.95
C GLY A 298 1.22 -11.65 4.79
N GLU A 299 2.41 -12.09 5.26
CA GLU A 299 3.65 -11.36 5.11
C GLU A 299 4.55 -12.03 4.09
N SER A 300 5.12 -11.21 3.19
CA SER A 300 5.99 -11.70 2.11
C SER A 300 7.48 -11.67 2.46
N PHE A 301 7.85 -11.20 3.61
CA PHE A 301 9.22 -10.98 4.08
C PHE A 301 10.17 -10.42 3.01
N THR A 302 11.13 -9.63 3.42
CA THR A 302 12.12 -9.03 2.51
C THR A 302 13.48 -9.65 2.79
N ALA A 303 14.00 -10.40 1.83
CA ALA A 303 15.34 -11.01 1.96
C ALA A 303 16.42 -9.96 2.26
N GLY A 304 17.32 -10.28 3.17
CA GLY A 304 18.37 -9.39 3.65
C GLY A 304 17.96 -8.46 4.79
N ASN A 305 16.66 -8.21 4.97
CA ASN A 305 16.14 -7.39 6.07
C ASN A 305 15.41 -8.24 7.11
N GLU A 306 14.61 -9.18 6.65
CA GLU A 306 13.67 -9.97 7.45
C GLU A 306 13.80 -11.46 7.12
N ASP A 307 14.98 -11.88 6.70
CA ASP A 307 15.24 -13.29 6.48
C ASP A 307 15.38 -14.05 7.80
N ASP A 308 15.26 -15.36 7.73
CA ASP A 308 15.28 -16.29 8.86
C ASP A 308 16.60 -16.28 9.65
N ARG A 309 17.72 -15.85 9.04
CA ARG A 309 19.06 -15.95 9.63
C ARG A 309 19.28 -15.04 10.84
N GLY A 310 18.63 -13.88 10.86
CA GLY A 310 18.80 -12.89 11.93
C GLY A 310 17.70 -12.92 12.99
N LEU A 311 16.52 -13.46 12.67
CA LEU A 311 15.32 -13.32 13.50
C LEU A 311 14.91 -14.62 14.19
N MET A 312 15.07 -15.76 13.53
CA MET A 312 14.49 -17.02 13.99
C MET A 312 15.51 -18.05 14.43
N GLY A 313 16.75 -17.95 13.98
CA GLY A 313 17.71 -19.04 14.16
C GLY A 313 17.35 -20.31 13.37
N PRO A 314 18.32 -21.22 13.16
CA PRO A 314 18.17 -22.32 12.19
C PRO A 314 17.18 -23.42 12.58
N ASP A 315 16.81 -23.55 13.86
CA ASP A 315 16.11 -24.72 14.39
C ASP A 315 14.70 -24.44 14.91
N ARG A 316 14.06 -23.34 14.47
CA ARG A 316 12.75 -22.96 14.99
C ARG A 316 11.67 -23.10 13.93
N PRO A 317 10.54 -23.74 14.26
CA PRO A 317 9.45 -23.94 13.33
C PRO A 317 8.81 -22.62 12.90
N ILE A 318 8.59 -22.52 11.59
CA ILE A 318 7.93 -21.39 10.93
C ILE A 318 6.70 -21.90 10.20
N VAL A 319 5.55 -21.32 10.51
CA VAL A 319 4.30 -21.48 9.76
C VAL A 319 4.09 -20.23 8.93
N GLN A 320 3.98 -20.36 7.62
CA GLN A 320 3.68 -19.24 6.71
C GLN A 320 2.30 -19.43 6.08
N ILE A 321 1.41 -18.47 6.29
CA ILE A 321 0.03 -18.45 5.79
C ILE A 321 -0.11 -17.28 4.82
N SER A 322 -0.52 -17.52 3.58
CA SER A 322 -0.73 -16.49 2.57
C SER A 322 -1.72 -16.96 1.51
N HIS A 323 -2.47 -16.05 0.91
CA HIS A 323 -3.29 -16.31 -0.27
C HIS A 323 -2.47 -16.27 -1.59
N ASP A 324 -1.23 -15.77 -1.54
CA ASP A 324 -0.33 -15.74 -2.70
C ASP A 324 0.65 -16.92 -2.67
N PRO A 325 0.50 -17.92 -3.57
CA PRO A 325 1.40 -19.06 -3.62
C PRO A 325 2.85 -18.66 -3.93
N ASN A 326 3.08 -17.49 -4.56
CA ASN A 326 4.42 -17.00 -4.86
C ASN A 326 5.12 -16.38 -3.63
N THR A 327 4.40 -16.12 -2.56
CA THR A 327 4.94 -15.62 -1.30
C THR A 327 5.46 -16.76 -0.42
N LEU A 328 4.79 -17.92 -0.45
CA LEU A 328 5.14 -19.07 0.37
C LEU A 328 6.53 -19.62 0.01
N GLY A 329 7.42 -19.63 0.98
CA GLY A 329 8.78 -20.15 0.82
C GLY A 329 9.72 -19.28 -0.04
N ARG A 330 9.35 -18.04 -0.33
CA ARG A 330 10.14 -17.18 -1.21
C ARG A 330 11.37 -16.56 -0.55
N SER A 331 11.21 -15.99 0.63
CA SER A 331 12.26 -15.25 1.35
C SER A 331 12.70 -15.95 2.63
N ILE A 332 11.85 -16.80 3.17
CA ILE A 332 12.10 -17.65 4.34
C ILE A 332 11.78 -19.09 3.97
N VAL A 333 12.32 -20.05 4.73
CA VAL A 333 12.02 -21.48 4.55
C VAL A 333 11.05 -21.89 5.65
N PRO A 334 9.72 -21.97 5.37
CA PRO A 334 8.76 -22.42 6.37
C PRO A 334 8.74 -23.93 6.51
N ASP A 335 8.53 -24.42 7.73
CA ASP A 335 8.28 -25.84 8.01
C ASP A 335 6.85 -26.22 7.63
N LEU A 336 5.94 -25.23 7.61
CA LEU A 336 4.55 -25.41 7.22
C LEU A 336 4.09 -24.24 6.36
N SER A 337 3.84 -24.50 5.06
CA SER A 337 3.28 -23.54 4.10
C SER A 337 1.78 -23.78 3.98
N ILE A 338 0.98 -22.75 4.23
CA ILE A 338 -0.49 -22.81 4.18
C ILE A 338 -1.01 -21.82 3.16
N LEU A 339 -1.52 -22.32 2.05
CA LEU A 339 -2.22 -21.49 1.05
C LEU A 339 -3.68 -21.30 1.48
N SER A 340 -3.98 -20.10 1.94
CA SER A 340 -5.33 -19.74 2.39
C SER A 340 -5.55 -18.24 2.38
N GLU A 341 -6.80 -17.81 2.22
CA GLU A 341 -7.23 -16.48 2.65
C GLU A 341 -6.93 -16.37 4.16
N VAL A 342 -6.23 -15.27 4.53
CA VAL A 342 -5.67 -15.13 5.89
C VAL A 342 -6.78 -15.02 6.92
N ARG A 343 -7.87 -14.29 6.63
CA ARG A 343 -9.02 -14.20 7.53
C ARG A 343 -9.62 -15.57 7.83
N THR A 344 -9.81 -16.39 6.80
CA THR A 344 -10.34 -17.75 6.93
C THR A 344 -9.41 -18.63 7.74
N ALA A 345 -8.10 -18.60 7.45
CA ALA A 345 -7.12 -19.37 8.20
C ALA A 345 -7.03 -18.99 9.68
N ILE A 346 -7.15 -17.69 10.01
CA ILE A 346 -7.19 -17.21 11.41
C ILE A 346 -8.41 -17.79 12.13
N GLY A 347 -9.60 -17.80 11.48
CA GLY A 347 -10.81 -18.40 12.03
C GLY A 347 -10.65 -19.89 12.27
N ASP A 348 -10.22 -20.63 11.24
CA ASP A 348 -9.99 -22.08 11.32
C ASP A 348 -8.96 -22.45 12.40
N LEU A 349 -7.87 -21.67 12.51
CA LEU A 349 -6.85 -21.86 13.56
C LEU A 349 -7.41 -21.59 14.95
N SER A 350 -8.24 -20.55 15.10
CA SER A 350 -8.91 -20.23 16.35
C SER A 350 -9.84 -21.35 16.81
N ASP A 351 -10.63 -21.92 15.89
CA ASP A 351 -11.56 -23.03 16.17
C ASP A 351 -10.81 -24.32 16.53
N ALA A 352 -9.70 -24.60 15.82
CA ALA A 352 -8.84 -25.76 16.13
C ALA A 352 -8.21 -25.64 17.54
N VAL A 353 -7.75 -24.44 17.93
CA VAL A 353 -7.25 -24.17 19.28
C VAL A 353 -8.34 -24.40 20.33
N ASP A 354 -9.57 -23.95 20.09
CA ASP A 354 -10.70 -24.15 21.01
C ASP A 354 -11.05 -25.64 21.18
N ALA A 355 -10.91 -26.42 20.12
CA ALA A 355 -11.12 -27.88 20.18
C ALA A 355 -10.01 -28.63 20.97
N MET A 356 -8.81 -28.07 21.08
CA MET A 356 -7.65 -28.70 21.75
C MET A 356 -7.50 -28.27 23.20
N LEU A 357 -8.08 -27.15 23.61
CA LEU A 357 -7.86 -26.56 24.93
C LEU A 357 -9.16 -26.49 25.77
N THR A 358 -9.03 -26.87 27.03
CA THR A 358 -10.02 -26.48 28.04
C THR A 358 -9.86 -25.01 28.43
N ASN A 359 -10.94 -24.38 28.88
CA ASN A 359 -10.90 -22.98 29.34
C ASN A 359 -9.82 -22.73 30.42
N ASP A 360 -9.65 -23.67 31.34
CA ASP A 360 -8.65 -23.59 32.41
C ASP A 360 -7.20 -23.65 31.86
N ARG A 361 -6.96 -24.51 30.87
CA ARG A 361 -5.63 -24.58 30.22
C ARG A 361 -5.33 -23.31 29.41
N MET A 362 -6.33 -22.83 28.69
CA MET A 362 -6.23 -21.57 27.94
C MET A 362 -5.93 -20.38 28.87
N ALA A 363 -6.63 -20.28 30.01
CA ALA A 363 -6.40 -19.23 30.99
C ALA A 363 -4.99 -19.28 31.61
N ARG A 364 -4.46 -20.48 31.90
CA ARG A 364 -3.07 -20.64 32.37
C ARG A 364 -2.05 -20.17 31.34
N ILE A 365 -2.21 -20.57 30.08
CA ILE A 365 -1.32 -20.15 28.96
C ILE A 365 -1.34 -18.62 28.83
N ARG A 366 -2.53 -18.01 28.79
CA ARG A 366 -2.70 -16.55 28.72
C ARG A 366 -1.97 -15.83 29.85
N THR A 367 -2.20 -16.24 31.08
CA THR A 367 -1.62 -15.57 32.25
C THR A 367 -0.11 -15.64 32.26
N SER A 368 0.44 -16.80 31.93
CA SER A 368 1.90 -16.99 31.89
C SER A 368 2.56 -16.10 30.85
N ARG A 369 2.03 -16.07 29.63
CA ARG A 369 2.61 -15.27 28.53
C ARG A 369 2.39 -13.76 28.74
N LEU A 370 1.19 -13.35 29.18
CA LEU A 370 0.83 -11.94 29.29
C LEU A 370 1.71 -11.17 30.28
N ALA A 371 2.05 -11.79 31.41
CA ALA A 371 2.88 -11.14 32.43
C ALA A 371 4.24 -10.68 31.88
N GLU A 372 4.89 -11.55 31.11
CA GLU A 372 6.20 -11.27 30.53
C GLU A 372 6.13 -10.26 29.40
N ILE A 373 5.18 -10.42 28.48
CA ILE A 373 4.99 -9.52 27.33
C ILE A 373 4.65 -8.10 27.82
N SER A 374 3.74 -7.99 28.82
CA SER A 374 3.33 -6.70 29.37
C SER A 374 4.49 -5.96 30.05
N ALA A 375 5.38 -6.67 30.74
CA ALA A 375 6.57 -6.08 31.32
C ALA A 375 7.50 -5.51 30.22
N PHE A 376 7.76 -6.31 29.19
CA PHE A 376 8.59 -5.88 28.06
C PHE A 376 8.02 -4.70 27.29
N THR A 377 6.74 -4.74 26.90
CA THR A 377 6.09 -3.66 26.16
C THR A 377 5.99 -2.36 26.99
N THR A 378 5.85 -2.48 28.31
CA THR A 378 5.89 -1.33 29.22
C THR A 378 7.28 -0.69 29.23
N GLN A 379 8.32 -1.49 29.38
CA GLN A 379 9.72 -1.00 29.32
C GLN A 379 10.02 -0.35 27.96
N LEU A 380 9.53 -0.94 26.89
CA LEU A 380 9.70 -0.40 25.53
C LEU A 380 9.02 0.98 25.39
N LYS A 381 7.80 1.13 25.89
CA LYS A 381 7.08 2.42 25.90
C LYS A 381 7.83 3.47 26.73
N GLN A 382 8.31 3.08 27.91
CA GLN A 382 9.10 3.98 28.76
C GLN A 382 10.40 4.45 28.10
N SER A 383 11.15 3.53 27.48
CA SER A 383 12.39 3.91 26.78
C SER A 383 12.14 4.84 25.58
N ARG A 384 11.04 4.65 24.86
CA ARG A 384 10.62 5.56 23.77
C ARG A 384 10.27 6.96 24.30
N GLU A 385 9.54 7.04 25.41
CA GLU A 385 9.20 8.31 26.04
C GLU A 385 10.45 9.05 26.55
N ILE A 386 11.38 8.34 27.17
CA ILE A 386 12.68 8.91 27.60
C ILE A 386 13.44 9.46 26.39
N ALA A 387 13.53 8.69 25.29
CA ALA A 387 14.21 9.14 24.08
C ALA A 387 13.56 10.39 23.46
N LEU A 388 12.22 10.42 23.40
CA LEU A 388 11.47 11.60 22.94
C LEU A 388 11.79 12.82 23.81
N ARG A 389 11.73 12.70 25.15
CA ARG A 389 11.93 13.83 26.06
C ARG A 389 13.37 14.34 26.06
N ALA A 390 14.34 13.47 25.87
CA ALA A 390 15.76 13.87 25.84
C ALA A 390 16.09 14.86 24.73
N ARG A 391 15.33 14.84 23.61
CA ARG A 391 15.55 15.68 22.44
C ARG A 391 14.29 16.46 22.02
N PHE A 392 13.39 16.70 22.99
CA PHE A 392 12.06 17.26 22.71
C PHE A 392 12.08 18.65 22.10
N ASP A 393 13.00 19.49 22.51
CA ASP A 393 13.13 20.89 22.08
C ASP A 393 14.28 21.10 21.08
N ASP A 394 14.86 20.03 20.57
CA ASP A 394 15.91 20.10 19.55
C ASP A 394 15.45 20.86 18.30
N SER A 395 16.38 21.60 17.71
CA SER A 395 16.21 22.30 16.43
C SER A 395 17.50 22.16 15.62
N PRO A 396 17.46 21.57 14.42
CA PRO A 396 16.29 21.01 13.72
C PRO A 396 15.56 19.92 14.50
N LEU A 397 14.27 19.70 14.15
CA LEU A 397 13.38 18.80 14.86
C LEU A 397 13.78 17.32 14.72
N THR A 398 13.32 16.49 15.67
CA THR A 398 13.44 15.03 15.56
C THR A 398 12.18 14.38 14.95
N TRP A 399 12.32 13.18 14.41
CA TRP A 399 11.21 12.38 13.91
C TRP A 399 10.15 12.16 15.00
N GLU A 400 10.58 11.83 16.21
CA GLU A 400 9.72 11.58 17.36
C GLU A 400 8.92 12.84 17.74
N ARG A 401 9.55 14.03 17.71
CA ARG A 401 8.84 15.27 18.03
C ARG A 401 7.74 15.55 17.00
N VAL A 402 8.01 15.39 15.73
CA VAL A 402 7.00 15.58 14.67
C VAL A 402 5.84 14.60 14.86
N GLY A 403 6.13 13.31 15.10
CA GLY A 403 5.10 12.29 15.33
C GLY A 403 4.23 12.60 16.56
N TYR A 404 4.84 13.03 17.65
CA TYR A 404 4.13 13.42 18.89
C TYR A 404 3.15 14.57 18.66
N GLU A 405 3.54 15.60 17.93
CA GLU A 405 2.65 16.72 17.65
C GLU A 405 1.56 16.38 16.62
N LEU A 406 1.87 15.53 15.64
CA LEU A 406 0.88 15.00 14.71
C LEU A 406 -0.18 14.15 15.44
N GLU A 407 0.22 13.30 16.41
CA GLU A 407 -0.75 12.51 17.20
C GLU A 407 -1.79 13.41 17.88
N LYS A 408 -1.39 14.56 18.38
CA LYS A 408 -2.27 15.52 19.05
C LYS A 408 -3.16 16.32 18.11
N ALA A 409 -2.65 16.60 16.90
CA ALA A 409 -3.32 17.49 15.96
C ALA A 409 -4.34 16.78 15.07
N LEU A 410 -4.10 15.49 14.78
CA LEU A 410 -4.87 14.72 13.82
C LEU A 410 -6.09 14.05 14.44
N ASP A 411 -7.14 13.91 13.64
CA ASP A 411 -8.34 13.15 14.00
C ASP A 411 -8.01 11.67 14.26
N THR A 412 -8.81 11.01 15.09
CA THR A 412 -8.57 9.62 15.49
C THR A 412 -8.64 8.64 14.33
N ASP A 413 -9.35 8.98 13.25
CA ASP A 413 -9.53 8.16 12.06
C ASP A 413 -8.72 8.65 10.85
N ALA A 414 -7.79 9.59 11.04
CA ALA A 414 -6.93 10.10 9.97
C ALA A 414 -6.19 8.96 9.24
N VAL A 415 -5.89 9.17 7.96
CA VAL A 415 -5.11 8.22 7.15
C VAL A 415 -3.74 8.81 6.84
N ILE A 416 -2.71 8.08 7.20
CA ILE A 416 -1.30 8.44 6.99
C ILE A 416 -0.77 7.69 5.77
N VAL A 417 -0.23 8.44 4.81
CA VAL A 417 0.39 7.88 3.59
C VAL A 417 1.87 8.26 3.56
N PRO A 418 2.76 7.38 4.04
CA PRO A 418 4.18 7.69 4.13
C PRO A 418 4.94 7.29 2.85
N GLU A 419 5.83 8.18 2.41
CA GLU A 419 6.97 7.88 1.54
C GLU A 419 8.21 8.54 2.14
N LEU A 420 8.86 7.84 3.04
CA LEU A 420 9.97 8.32 3.84
C LEU A 420 11.09 7.27 3.89
N GLY A 421 12.30 7.69 4.21
CA GLY A 421 13.41 6.77 4.50
C GLY A 421 13.13 5.85 5.69
N THR A 422 14.02 4.89 5.95
CA THR A 422 13.81 3.82 6.94
C THR A 422 13.52 4.32 8.36
N GLU A 423 14.03 5.49 8.73
CA GLU A 423 13.85 6.04 10.09
C GLU A 423 12.43 6.55 10.39
N TYR A 424 11.52 6.54 9.40
CA TYR A 424 10.14 7.01 9.56
C TYR A 424 9.35 6.26 10.64
N TYR A 425 9.74 5.05 10.99
CA TYR A 425 9.12 4.29 12.07
C TYR A 425 9.24 5.01 13.43
N LYS A 426 10.26 5.87 13.64
CA LYS A 426 10.40 6.68 14.85
C LYS A 426 9.24 7.66 14.99
N LEU A 427 8.82 8.26 13.88
CA LEU A 427 7.62 9.10 13.81
C LEU A 427 6.36 8.27 14.02
N LEU A 428 6.20 7.17 13.27
CA LEU A 428 4.97 6.36 13.32
C LEU A 428 4.72 5.74 14.70
N ARG A 429 5.77 5.45 15.48
CA ARG A 429 5.66 4.97 16.85
C ARG A 429 5.03 5.96 17.82
N GLN A 430 5.00 7.23 17.49
CA GLN A 430 4.35 8.29 18.29
C GLN A 430 2.86 8.40 17.96
N LEU A 431 2.43 7.90 16.80
CA LEU A 431 1.03 7.86 16.39
C LEU A 431 0.35 6.60 16.92
N LYS A 432 -0.92 6.70 17.28
CA LYS A 432 -1.77 5.53 17.51
C LYS A 432 -2.32 5.06 16.17
N LEU A 433 -1.88 3.89 15.74
CA LEU A 433 -2.19 3.33 14.43
C LEU A 433 -2.88 1.95 14.58
N GLY A 434 -3.78 1.65 13.65
CA GLY A 434 -4.46 0.37 13.55
C GLY A 434 -5.70 0.22 14.43
N GLY A 435 -6.53 -0.75 14.15
CA GLY A 435 -7.81 -0.98 14.84
C GLY A 435 -8.79 0.17 14.66
N ALA A 436 -9.20 0.80 15.77
CA ALA A 436 -10.10 1.96 15.77
C ALA A 436 -9.35 3.31 15.69
N ASN A 437 -8.02 3.27 15.65
CA ASN A 437 -7.18 4.46 15.58
C ASN A 437 -6.93 4.89 14.13
N LYS A 438 -5.99 5.84 13.95
CA LYS A 438 -5.50 6.27 12.63
C LYS A 438 -5.07 5.07 11.79
N GLN A 439 -5.21 5.20 10.48
CA GLN A 439 -4.83 4.16 9.54
C GLN A 439 -3.54 4.53 8.80
N LYS A 440 -2.79 3.54 8.36
CA LYS A 440 -1.64 3.70 7.47
C LYS A 440 -1.96 3.05 6.12
N ILE A 441 -1.62 3.71 5.02
CA ILE A 441 -1.65 3.15 3.66
C ILE A 441 -0.31 3.47 2.98
N GLY A 442 0.50 2.45 2.69
CA GLY A 442 1.88 2.59 2.21
C GLY A 442 2.86 2.43 3.39
N ARG A 443 4.14 2.51 3.25
CA ARG A 443 5.02 2.70 2.10
C ARG A 443 4.97 1.50 1.15
N THR A 444 5.12 1.74 -0.16
CA THR A 444 5.22 0.65 -1.14
C THR A 444 6.49 -0.17 -0.97
N LYS A 445 6.39 -1.50 -1.10
CA LYS A 445 7.55 -2.42 -1.13
C LYS A 445 8.40 -2.28 -2.40
N GLY A 446 7.85 -1.68 -3.44
CA GLY A 446 8.58 -1.37 -4.68
C GLY A 446 9.59 -0.25 -4.52
N ASP A 447 9.41 0.59 -3.51
CA ASP A 447 10.32 1.67 -3.08
C ASP A 447 10.77 2.62 -4.20
N ALA A 448 9.97 2.74 -5.26
CA ALA A 448 10.20 3.76 -6.27
C ALA A 448 9.81 5.12 -5.72
N LEU A 449 10.77 6.03 -5.66
CA LEU A 449 10.54 7.40 -5.22
C LEU A 449 9.56 8.12 -6.15
N GLY A 450 8.73 9.00 -5.58
CA GLY A 450 7.69 9.71 -6.31
C GLY A 450 6.32 9.04 -6.30
N TRP A 451 6.09 8.07 -5.41
CA TRP A 451 4.81 7.36 -5.27
C TRP A 451 3.83 8.04 -4.28
N GLY A 452 4.33 8.48 -3.14
CA GLY A 452 3.52 8.71 -1.93
C GLY A 452 2.54 9.87 -2.01
N LEU A 453 2.92 11.01 -2.58
CA LEU A 453 2.02 12.17 -2.66
C LEU A 453 0.83 11.88 -3.57
N ALA A 454 1.07 11.25 -4.72
CA ALA A 454 0.01 10.89 -5.64
C ALA A 454 -0.88 9.77 -5.08
N ALA A 455 -0.31 8.79 -4.39
CA ALA A 455 -1.09 7.79 -3.67
C ALA A 455 -1.97 8.42 -2.59
N ALA A 456 -1.45 9.39 -1.82
CA ALA A 456 -2.24 10.14 -0.83
C ALA A 456 -3.40 10.91 -1.48
N PHE A 457 -3.19 11.50 -2.64
CA PHE A 457 -4.27 12.11 -3.42
C PHE A 457 -5.33 11.08 -3.84
N GLY A 458 -4.92 9.90 -4.30
CA GLY A 458 -5.83 8.79 -4.59
C GLY A 458 -6.62 8.31 -3.36
N VAL A 459 -5.97 8.24 -2.19
CA VAL A 459 -6.62 7.95 -0.91
C VAL A 459 -7.65 9.03 -0.55
N ASN A 460 -7.33 10.30 -0.78
CA ASN A 460 -8.26 11.41 -0.54
C ASN A 460 -9.52 11.32 -1.42
N ILE A 461 -9.37 10.96 -2.70
CA ILE A 461 -10.51 10.71 -3.60
C ILE A 461 -11.37 9.54 -3.10
N ALA A 462 -10.75 8.51 -2.54
CA ALA A 462 -11.45 7.33 -2.03
C ALA A 462 -12.19 7.57 -0.71
N LEU A 463 -11.65 8.45 0.14
CA LEU A 463 -12.10 8.73 1.51
C LEU A 463 -12.19 10.25 1.75
N PRO A 464 -13.04 10.96 0.99
CA PRO A 464 -13.08 12.43 1.01
C PRO A 464 -13.54 13.03 2.36
N GLU A 465 -14.19 12.22 3.20
CA GLU A 465 -14.65 12.60 4.53
C GLU A 465 -13.59 12.46 5.61
N ARG A 466 -12.44 11.83 5.30
CA ARG A 466 -11.37 11.57 6.27
C ARG A 466 -10.21 12.54 6.09
N GLN A 467 -9.51 12.75 7.18
CA GLN A 467 -8.29 13.55 7.21
C GLN A 467 -7.14 12.73 6.60
N ILE A 468 -6.57 13.22 5.48
CA ILE A 468 -5.45 12.55 4.80
C ILE A 468 -4.16 13.33 5.04
N VAL A 469 -3.11 12.59 5.40
CA VAL A 469 -1.77 13.13 5.66
C VAL A 469 -0.75 12.42 4.77
N ALA A 470 -0.17 13.15 3.83
CA ALA A 470 0.98 12.70 3.05
C ALA A 470 2.26 13.02 3.82
N LEU A 471 3.01 12.00 4.22
CA LEU A 471 4.32 12.18 4.84
C LEU A 471 5.40 11.90 3.79
N GLN A 472 6.15 12.94 3.40
CA GLN A 472 7.11 12.88 2.31
C GLN A 472 8.51 13.22 2.79
N GLY A 473 9.54 12.53 2.29
CA GLY A 473 10.91 13.01 2.38
C GLY A 473 11.17 14.10 1.33
N ASP A 474 12.07 15.03 1.63
CA ASP A 474 12.51 16.07 0.70
C ASP A 474 13.05 15.48 -0.62
N GLY A 475 13.88 14.44 -0.53
CA GLY A 475 14.40 13.71 -1.68
C GLY A 475 13.30 12.97 -2.46
N GLY A 476 12.36 12.32 -1.78
CA GLY A 476 11.21 11.66 -2.41
C GLY A 476 10.33 12.67 -3.14
N PHE A 477 10.03 13.80 -2.52
CA PHE A 477 9.23 14.86 -3.14
C PHE A 477 9.90 15.42 -4.41
N LEU A 478 11.22 15.58 -4.42
CA LEU A 478 11.97 16.04 -5.60
C LEU A 478 12.04 15.02 -6.74
N PHE A 479 11.64 13.78 -6.48
CA PHE A 479 11.68 12.69 -7.46
C PHE A 479 10.42 12.62 -8.34
N GLY A 480 9.88 13.78 -8.73
CA GLY A 480 8.77 13.88 -9.68
C GLY A 480 7.39 13.87 -9.02
N GLN A 481 7.24 14.51 -7.85
CA GLN A 481 5.92 14.59 -7.18
C GLN A 481 5.28 15.97 -7.21
N SER A 482 6.03 17.02 -7.49
CA SER A 482 5.53 18.40 -7.40
C SER A 482 4.32 18.67 -8.31
N GLU A 483 4.25 18.04 -9.47
CA GLU A 483 3.13 18.16 -10.42
C GLU A 483 1.82 17.60 -9.88
N THR A 484 1.85 16.69 -8.91
CA THR A 484 0.66 16.21 -8.21
C THR A 484 -0.04 17.33 -7.43
N LEU A 485 0.70 18.35 -6.99
CA LEU A 485 0.12 19.53 -6.32
C LEU A 485 -0.88 20.26 -7.22
N TRP A 486 -0.66 20.26 -8.54
CA TRP A 486 -1.62 20.81 -9.49
C TRP A 486 -2.96 20.06 -9.44
N SER A 487 -2.93 18.73 -9.42
CA SER A 487 -4.16 17.92 -9.32
C SER A 487 -4.85 18.11 -7.98
N ILE A 488 -4.09 18.15 -6.89
CA ILE A 488 -4.60 18.43 -5.53
C ILE A 488 -5.34 19.78 -5.49
N ALA A 489 -4.72 20.83 -6.07
CA ALA A 489 -5.32 22.16 -6.13
C ALA A 489 -6.56 22.19 -7.04
N ARG A 490 -6.48 21.55 -8.22
CA ARG A 490 -7.57 21.52 -9.21
C ARG A 490 -8.84 20.88 -8.68
N TYR A 491 -8.69 19.80 -7.92
CA TYR A 491 -9.82 19.04 -7.37
C TYR A 491 -10.18 19.45 -5.94
N GLU A 492 -9.57 20.52 -5.43
CA GLU A 492 -9.81 21.04 -4.07
C GLU A 492 -9.73 19.93 -3.02
N ALA A 493 -8.70 19.06 -3.12
CA ALA A 493 -8.52 17.91 -2.26
C ALA A 493 -7.90 18.33 -0.91
N PRO A 494 -8.66 18.40 0.19
CA PRO A 494 -8.14 18.88 1.47
C PRO A 494 -7.21 17.82 2.08
N MET A 495 -5.93 18.15 2.23
CA MET A 495 -4.95 17.24 2.84
C MET A 495 -3.77 17.99 3.45
N LEU A 496 -3.15 17.38 4.44
CA LEU A 496 -1.88 17.83 5.00
C LEU A 496 -0.73 17.14 4.28
N ILE A 497 0.16 17.93 3.71
CA ILE A 497 1.39 17.43 3.06
C ILE A 497 2.55 17.87 3.93
N VAL A 498 3.20 16.91 4.60
CA VAL A 498 4.36 17.14 5.46
C VAL A 498 5.60 16.71 4.72
N ILE A 499 6.52 17.65 4.49
CA ILE A 499 7.84 17.38 3.93
C ILE A 499 8.84 17.35 5.09
N MET A 500 9.37 16.15 5.35
CA MET A 500 10.43 15.90 6.35
C MET A 500 11.77 16.25 5.70
N ASN A 501 12.22 17.49 5.94
CA ASN A 501 13.32 18.09 5.20
C ASN A 501 14.62 18.04 6.00
N ASN A 502 15.49 17.09 5.69
CA ASN A 502 16.84 17.00 6.22
C ASN A 502 17.93 17.39 5.20
N HIS A 503 17.53 17.85 4.02
CA HIS A 503 18.40 18.18 2.90
C HIS A 503 19.28 17.01 2.42
N LEU A 504 18.80 15.76 2.61
CA LEU A 504 19.59 14.56 2.34
C LEU A 504 18.74 13.39 1.82
N TYR A 505 19.30 12.61 0.91
CA TYR A 505 18.96 11.19 0.79
C TYR A 505 19.62 10.42 1.95
N ASN A 506 19.12 10.59 3.16
CA ASN A 506 19.77 10.15 4.39
C ASN A 506 20.02 8.64 4.42
N GLU A 507 19.04 7.84 4.00
CA GLU A 507 19.17 6.37 3.96
C GLU A 507 20.33 5.90 3.05
N SER A 508 20.44 6.47 1.85
CA SER A 508 21.54 6.14 0.93
C SER A 508 22.89 6.55 1.50
N ARG A 509 22.94 7.71 2.14
CA ARG A 509 24.14 8.21 2.79
C ARG A 509 24.55 7.34 3.97
N ASP A 510 23.62 6.96 4.83
CA ASP A 510 23.88 6.08 5.97
C ASP A 510 24.40 4.71 5.54
N ARG A 511 23.81 4.10 4.52
CA ARG A 511 24.30 2.85 3.95
C ARG A 511 25.73 2.94 3.43
N ASN A 512 26.06 4.04 2.74
CA ASN A 512 27.43 4.29 2.29
C ASN A 512 28.40 4.43 3.47
N MET A 513 27.99 5.09 4.54
CA MET A 513 28.80 5.27 5.75
C MET A 513 28.97 3.95 6.52
N LEU A 514 27.92 3.15 6.66
CA LEU A 514 27.97 1.85 7.34
C LEU A 514 28.88 0.85 6.62
N ASN A 515 29.03 0.97 5.31
CA ASN A 515 29.98 0.15 4.55
C ASN A 515 31.45 0.51 4.82
N GLY A 516 31.71 1.69 5.42
CA GLY A 516 33.07 2.18 5.66
C GLY A 516 33.84 2.51 4.38
N GLY A 517 35.18 2.51 4.47
CA GLY A 517 36.08 2.72 3.35
C GLY A 517 36.44 4.19 3.10
N LEU A 518 37.10 4.44 1.96
CA LEU A 518 37.75 5.72 1.66
C LEU A 518 36.81 6.91 1.70
N LEU A 519 35.56 6.78 1.26
CA LEU A 519 34.59 7.88 1.28
C LEU A 519 34.18 8.24 2.70
N TYR A 520 33.98 7.23 3.54
CA TYR A 520 33.68 7.43 4.96
C TYR A 520 34.84 8.11 5.69
N GLU A 521 36.07 7.61 5.49
CA GLU A 521 37.29 8.19 6.08
C GLU A 521 37.54 9.62 5.63
N ALA A 522 37.24 9.92 4.36
CA ALA A 522 37.37 11.27 3.78
C ALA A 522 36.21 12.21 4.11
N GLY A 523 35.13 11.72 4.76
CA GLY A 523 33.92 12.49 5.03
C GLY A 523 33.22 13.01 3.76
N LYS A 524 33.27 12.23 2.65
CA LYS A 524 32.73 12.64 1.34
C LYS A 524 31.52 11.78 0.95
N ASP A 525 30.54 12.45 0.38
CA ASP A 525 29.29 11.85 -0.08
C ASP A 525 28.87 12.46 -1.42
N PHE A 526 28.89 11.67 -2.48
CA PHE A 526 28.59 12.14 -3.84
C PHE A 526 27.11 12.19 -4.18
N ASN A 527 26.24 11.55 -3.43
CA ASN A 527 24.85 11.31 -3.83
C ASN A 527 23.79 11.70 -2.78
N GLY A 528 24.17 12.00 -1.54
CA GLY A 528 23.17 12.19 -0.50
C GLY A 528 22.75 13.64 -0.28
N TYR A 529 23.63 14.62 -0.45
CA TYR A 529 23.36 16.00 -0.09
C TYR A 529 22.51 16.77 -1.10
N LEU A 530 21.40 17.35 -0.65
CA LEU A 530 20.42 18.10 -1.46
C LEU A 530 20.36 19.59 -1.11
N GLY A 531 21.21 20.10 -0.22
CA GLY A 531 21.07 21.44 0.36
C GLY A 531 21.78 22.57 -0.39
N ALA A 532 22.36 22.37 -1.57
CA ALA A 532 23.03 23.42 -2.33
C ALA A 532 22.67 23.38 -3.83
N PRO A 533 21.64 24.16 -4.26
CA PRO A 533 20.86 25.11 -3.47
C PRO A 533 19.78 24.44 -2.61
N ASN A 534 19.41 25.08 -1.50
CA ASN A 534 18.23 24.69 -0.74
C ASN A 534 16.97 24.85 -1.58
N VAL A 535 16.10 23.85 -1.53
CA VAL A 535 14.81 23.90 -2.21
C VAL A 535 13.77 24.58 -1.33
N GLU A 536 13.02 25.51 -1.90
CA GLU A 536 11.95 26.25 -1.21
C GLU A 536 10.60 25.56 -1.50
N PHE A 537 10.29 24.49 -0.77
CA PHE A 537 9.09 23.69 -0.99
C PHE A 537 7.80 24.50 -0.81
N THR A 538 7.78 25.47 0.06
CA THR A 538 6.63 26.38 0.25
C THR A 538 6.34 27.19 -1.01
N LYS A 539 7.38 27.67 -1.70
CA LYS A 539 7.23 28.39 -2.98
C LYS A 539 6.74 27.47 -4.10
N ILE A 540 7.15 26.20 -4.10
CA ILE A 540 6.61 25.21 -5.04
C ILE A 540 5.11 25.04 -4.78
N ALA A 541 4.67 24.91 -3.53
CA ALA A 541 3.26 24.82 -3.17
C ALA A 541 2.48 26.06 -3.64
N GLU A 542 3.00 27.26 -3.38
CA GLU A 542 2.41 28.53 -3.79
C GLU A 542 2.28 28.66 -5.31
N ALA A 543 3.26 28.16 -6.07
CA ALA A 543 3.21 28.15 -7.53
C ALA A 543 2.03 27.33 -8.09
N TYR A 544 1.56 26.33 -7.36
CA TYR A 544 0.35 25.56 -7.66
C TYR A 544 -0.92 26.10 -6.98
N GLY A 545 -0.86 27.25 -6.29
CA GLY A 545 -2.00 27.87 -5.63
C GLY A 545 -2.32 27.30 -4.24
N LEU A 546 -1.45 26.48 -3.67
CA LEU A 546 -1.58 25.93 -2.32
C LEU A 546 -0.90 26.81 -1.28
N LYS A 547 -1.29 26.67 -0.02
CA LYS A 547 -0.56 27.29 1.09
C LYS A 547 0.68 26.47 1.46
N GLY A 548 1.80 27.17 1.69
CA GLY A 548 3.03 26.59 2.21
C GLY A 548 3.44 27.28 3.52
N GLU A 549 3.93 26.51 4.48
CA GLU A 549 4.51 27.04 5.72
C GLU A 549 5.78 26.25 6.05
N LYS A 550 6.86 27.00 6.44
CA LYS A 550 8.13 26.40 6.85
C LYS A 550 8.23 26.39 8.37
N VAL A 551 8.64 25.26 8.93
CA VAL A 551 8.86 25.05 10.38
C VAL A 551 10.32 24.69 10.60
N LYS A 552 11.02 25.49 11.42
CA LYS A 552 12.45 25.32 11.68
C LYS A 552 12.77 24.91 13.11
N THR A 553 11.87 25.21 14.03
CA THR A 553 12.08 24.94 15.45
C THR A 553 10.94 24.12 16.05
N ALA A 554 11.25 23.36 17.09
CA ALA A 554 10.28 22.53 17.78
C ALA A 554 9.11 23.35 18.37
N SER A 555 9.37 24.60 18.80
CA SER A 555 8.36 25.49 19.36
C SER A 555 7.34 26.03 18.34
N GLU A 556 7.72 26.13 17.05
CA GLU A 556 6.83 26.59 15.98
C GLU A 556 5.79 25.54 15.56
N LEU A 557 6.15 24.24 15.67
CA LEU A 557 5.37 23.14 15.10
C LEU A 557 3.93 23.06 15.60
N PRO A 558 3.60 23.17 16.91
CA PRO A 558 2.22 23.09 17.38
C PRO A 558 1.31 24.15 16.77
N ALA A 559 1.79 25.39 16.65
CA ALA A 559 1.02 26.49 16.07
C ALA A 559 0.87 26.33 14.55
N ALA A 560 1.90 25.84 13.84
CA ALA A 560 1.83 25.54 12.40
C ALA A 560 0.81 24.44 12.11
N LEU A 561 0.79 23.37 12.91
CA LEU A 561 -0.22 22.30 12.78
C LEU A 561 -1.64 22.82 13.03
N GLN A 562 -1.85 23.67 14.05
CA GLN A 562 -3.18 24.27 14.28
C GLN A 562 -3.67 25.10 13.08
N ARG A 563 -2.78 25.90 12.46
CA ARG A 563 -3.10 26.64 11.23
C ARG A 563 -3.42 25.69 10.06
N SER A 564 -2.63 24.64 9.90
CA SER A 564 -2.84 23.63 8.86
C SER A 564 -4.16 22.91 9.02
N MET A 565 -4.54 22.51 10.24
CA MET A 565 -5.84 21.87 10.50
C MET A 565 -7.01 22.82 10.18
N LYS A 566 -6.85 24.12 10.40
CA LYS A 566 -7.83 25.12 10.01
C LYS A 566 -7.99 25.18 8.48
N ILE A 567 -6.87 25.26 7.75
CA ILE A 567 -6.86 25.29 6.28
C ILE A 567 -7.54 24.05 5.69
N MET A 568 -7.24 22.85 6.26
CA MET A 568 -7.88 21.60 5.83
C MET A 568 -9.39 21.60 6.09
N ARG A 569 -9.84 22.09 7.24
CA ARG A 569 -11.30 22.24 7.54
C ARG A 569 -12.00 23.22 6.62
N ASP A 570 -11.27 24.21 6.10
CA ASP A 570 -11.76 25.14 5.08
C ASP A 570 -11.73 24.51 3.65
N GLY A 571 -11.50 23.20 3.52
CA GLY A 571 -11.53 22.45 2.26
C GLY A 571 -10.27 22.61 1.39
N LYS A 572 -9.11 22.96 1.96
CA LYS A 572 -7.89 23.21 1.19
C LYS A 572 -6.73 22.34 1.66
N ALA A 573 -5.82 22.04 0.74
CA ALA A 573 -4.55 21.41 1.08
C ALA A 573 -3.52 22.44 1.56
N VAL A 574 -2.56 21.95 2.36
CA VAL A 574 -1.46 22.76 2.91
C VAL A 574 -0.18 21.93 2.94
N VAL A 575 0.94 22.58 2.61
CA VAL A 575 2.28 22.00 2.66
C VAL A 575 3.03 22.54 3.87
N LEU A 576 3.50 21.66 4.75
CA LEU A 576 4.43 21.97 5.82
C LEU A 576 5.82 21.46 5.45
N ASP A 577 6.78 22.37 5.27
CA ASP A 577 8.22 22.09 5.13
C ASP A 577 8.85 22.10 6.52
N ILE A 578 9.07 20.92 7.10
CA ILE A 578 9.60 20.78 8.47
C ILE A 578 11.08 20.43 8.39
N GLU A 579 11.94 21.34 8.88
CA GLU A 579 13.37 21.07 9.00
C GLU A 579 13.61 20.04 10.12
N ILE A 580 14.11 18.87 9.74
CA ILE A 580 14.48 17.80 10.67
C ILE A 580 15.98 17.55 10.69
N ALA A 581 16.48 17.08 11.83
CA ALA A 581 17.87 16.64 11.93
C ALA A 581 18.10 15.39 11.07
N PRO A 582 19.28 15.26 10.42
CA PRO A 582 19.74 13.97 9.93
C PRO A 582 19.71 12.94 11.06
N ASP A 583 19.62 11.66 10.72
CA ASP A 583 19.59 10.58 11.69
C ASP A 583 20.66 9.52 11.35
N GLY A 584 20.89 8.58 12.27
CA GLY A 584 21.87 7.53 12.09
C GLY A 584 23.32 8.04 12.02
N PRO A 585 24.22 7.33 11.34
CA PRO A 585 25.62 7.73 11.16
C PRO A 585 25.80 9.09 10.50
N SER A 586 24.84 9.54 9.71
CA SER A 586 24.86 10.85 9.04
C SER A 586 24.86 12.03 10.00
N LEU A 587 24.37 11.85 11.22
CA LEU A 587 24.28 12.92 12.22
C LEU A 587 25.65 13.54 12.56
N SER A 588 26.69 12.71 12.61
CA SER A 588 28.05 13.12 13.01
C SER A 588 28.94 13.56 11.85
N GLN A 589 28.48 13.40 10.61
CA GLN A 589 29.31 13.69 9.44
C GLN A 589 28.99 15.07 8.83
N PRO A 590 30.00 15.85 8.43
CA PRO A 590 29.78 17.12 7.75
C PRO A 590 29.12 16.87 6.39
N THR A 591 28.25 17.80 5.98
CA THR A 591 27.71 17.82 4.63
C THR A 591 28.80 18.17 3.64
N TRP A 592 28.90 17.39 2.57
CA TRP A 592 29.84 17.60 1.50
C TRP A 592 29.16 17.37 0.14
N TYR A 593 29.55 18.15 -0.87
CA TYR A 593 29.18 17.92 -2.25
C TYR A 593 30.29 18.39 -3.17
N GLN A 594 30.41 17.75 -4.32
CA GLN A 594 31.38 18.14 -5.33
C GLN A 594 30.93 19.43 -6.02
N ARG A 595 31.67 20.51 -5.82
CA ARG A 595 31.40 21.77 -6.52
C ARG A 595 31.86 21.66 -7.98
N TYR A 596 30.93 21.86 -8.89
CA TYR A 596 31.20 22.01 -10.31
C TYR A 596 30.35 23.13 -10.89
N SER A 597 31.01 24.17 -11.47
CA SER A 597 30.31 25.34 -11.97
C SER A 597 30.49 25.45 -13.48
N LEU A 598 29.42 25.27 -14.23
CA LEU A 598 29.39 25.52 -15.68
C LEU A 598 29.62 26.99 -16.02
N ALA A 599 29.19 27.91 -15.14
CA ALA A 599 29.45 29.34 -15.31
C ALA A 599 30.93 29.67 -15.24
N ASP A 600 31.70 29.01 -14.36
CA ASP A 600 33.14 29.20 -14.26
C ASP A 600 33.87 28.62 -15.45
N VAL A 601 33.41 27.47 -15.98
CA VAL A 601 33.93 26.90 -17.25
C VAL A 601 33.73 27.90 -18.42
N ARG A 602 32.52 28.49 -18.51
CA ARG A 602 32.19 29.46 -19.54
C ARG A 602 33.03 30.76 -19.41
N LYS A 603 33.18 31.29 -18.17
CA LYS A 603 34.02 32.48 -17.92
C LYS A 603 35.47 32.26 -18.34
N LYS A 604 36.04 31.10 -18.00
CA LYS A 604 37.39 30.75 -18.42
C LYS A 604 37.54 30.76 -19.96
N ARG A 605 36.53 30.21 -20.68
CA ARG A 605 36.53 30.18 -22.14
C ARG A 605 36.36 31.57 -22.78
N LEU A 606 35.62 32.48 -22.15
CA LEU A 606 35.41 33.84 -22.66
C LEU A 606 36.59 34.74 -22.39
N ASN A 607 37.45 34.41 -21.41
CA ASN A 607 38.63 35.15 -21.02
C ASN A 607 39.92 34.53 -21.58
N ALA A 608 39.84 33.40 -22.32
CA ALA A 608 40.94 32.80 -23.07
C ALA A 608 40.86 33.19 -24.55
#